data_fd3920b2d84f82a6c086c705a056928b
#
_entry.id   fd3920b2d84f82a6c086c705a056928b
#
_cell.length_a   1.000
_cell.length_b   1.000
_cell.length_c   1.000
_cell.angle_alpha   90.00
_cell.angle_beta   90.00
_cell.angle_gamma   90.00
#
_symmetry.space_group_name_H-M   'P 1'
#
loop_
_entity.id
_entity.type
_entity.pdbx_description
1 polymer ?
#
loop_
_entity_poly.entity_id
_entity_poly.type
_entity_poly.pdbx_seq_one_letter_code
_entity_poly.pdbx_strand_id
1 'polypeptide(L)'
;RNGQKAGYFLDQKENRFAVRKYCKGAEEVLDCFCNSGGFSLNAATVAKKVISLDISPLALRNVEDNAKLNGIENITTLCGDVFDELRKFKAAKRQFDTVILDPPAFCKTADEVKDAYRGYKDINLTAMKIVKSGGFLITCSCSHYMTMPLFEKMLIEAARESGRTVRSVEVKTQAPDHPSL
;
A
#
# COMPACT_ATOMS: atom_id res chain seq x y z
N ARG A 1 21.46 9.64 -5.65
CA ARG A 1 20.88 8.47 -4.97
C ARG A 1 20.36 7.52 -6.04
N ASN A 2 20.79 6.27 -6.00
CA ASN A 2 20.36 5.24 -6.96
C ASN A 2 18.99 4.71 -6.51
N GLY A 3 17.91 5.19 -7.11
CA GLY A 3 16.54 4.74 -6.89
C GLY A 3 15.85 4.38 -8.20
N GLN A 4 14.56 4.06 -8.16
CA GLN A 4 13.74 3.95 -9.36
C GLN A 4 13.83 5.25 -10.19
N LYS A 5 13.63 5.17 -11.51
CA LYS A 5 13.83 6.29 -12.46
C LYS A 5 13.21 7.63 -12.04
N ALA A 6 12.08 7.62 -11.33
CA ALA A 6 11.40 8.82 -10.86
C ALA A 6 11.74 9.21 -9.40
N GLY A 7 12.49 8.39 -8.66
CA GLY A 7 12.80 8.62 -7.26
C GLY A 7 11.55 8.65 -6.38
N TYR A 8 11.24 9.80 -5.80
CA TYR A 8 10.09 10.02 -4.95
C TYR A 8 8.90 10.56 -5.77
N PHE A 9 7.80 9.81 -5.81
CA PHE A 9 6.59 10.16 -6.57
C PHE A 9 5.82 11.30 -5.88
N LEU A 10 5.93 12.53 -6.38
CA LEU A 10 5.36 13.72 -5.76
C LEU A 10 3.83 13.79 -5.84
N ASP A 11 3.24 13.19 -6.86
CA ASP A 11 1.78 13.06 -7.07
C ASP A 11 1.06 12.37 -5.91
N GLN A 12 1.76 11.53 -5.15
CA GLN A 12 1.27 10.84 -3.95
C GLN A 12 1.42 11.66 -2.65
N LYS A 13 1.90 12.88 -2.71
CA LYS A 13 2.18 13.73 -1.54
C LYS A 13 0.99 13.84 -0.58
N GLU A 14 -0.17 14.18 -1.10
CA GLU A 14 -1.39 14.33 -0.31
C GLU A 14 -1.93 12.99 0.21
N ASN A 15 -1.83 11.94 -0.58
CA ASN A 15 -2.23 10.59 -0.18
C ASN A 15 -1.36 10.08 0.98
N ARG A 16 -0.04 10.33 0.92
CA ARG A 16 0.88 10.00 2.03
C ARG A 16 0.56 10.74 3.31
N PHE A 17 0.15 12.00 3.21
CA PHE A 17 -0.29 12.77 4.38
C PHE A 17 -1.64 12.27 4.91
N ALA A 18 -2.58 11.98 4.03
CA ALA A 18 -3.92 11.50 4.37
C ALA A 18 -3.90 10.18 5.16
N VAL A 19 -2.89 9.33 4.93
CA VAL A 19 -2.70 8.06 5.64
C VAL A 19 -2.69 8.23 7.16
N ARG A 20 -2.21 9.35 7.68
CA ARG A 20 -2.17 9.65 9.12
C ARG A 20 -3.56 9.56 9.76
N LYS A 21 -4.61 9.98 9.05
CA LYS A 21 -6.00 9.90 9.52
C LYS A 21 -6.42 8.46 9.81
N TYR A 22 -6.03 7.52 8.93
CA TYR A 22 -6.43 6.12 9.00
C TYR A 22 -5.49 5.24 9.83
N CYS A 23 -4.30 5.76 10.15
CA CYS A 23 -3.33 5.07 11.01
C CYS A 23 -3.29 5.61 12.43
N LYS A 24 -4.10 6.66 12.76
CA LYS A 24 -4.09 7.29 14.08
C LYS A 24 -4.50 6.29 15.18
N GLY A 25 -3.56 6.04 16.09
CA GLY A 25 -3.76 5.12 17.20
C GLY A 25 -3.71 3.64 16.84
N ALA A 26 -3.35 3.31 15.60
CA ALA A 26 -3.16 1.92 15.17
C ALA A 26 -2.05 1.25 16.00
N GLU A 27 -2.28 0.04 16.46
CA GLU A 27 -1.25 -0.78 17.11
C GLU A 27 -0.20 -1.23 16.11
N GLU A 28 -0.63 -1.69 14.93
CA GLU A 28 0.27 -2.17 13.89
C GLU A 28 -0.26 -1.84 12.49
N VAL A 29 0.61 -1.21 11.68
CA VAL A 29 0.38 -0.88 10.26
C VAL A 29 1.31 -1.69 9.39
N LEU A 30 0.81 -2.22 8.28
CA LEU A 30 1.61 -2.90 7.24
C LEU A 30 1.60 -2.02 5.98
N ASP A 31 2.78 -1.57 5.56
CA ASP A 31 3.00 -0.81 4.32
C ASP A 31 3.70 -1.70 3.29
N CYS A 32 2.97 -2.11 2.26
CA CYS A 32 3.43 -2.99 1.19
C CYS A 32 3.86 -2.20 -0.04
N PHE A 33 4.96 -2.63 -0.67
CA PHE A 33 5.62 -1.91 -1.76
C PHE A 33 6.12 -0.55 -1.28
N CYS A 34 6.70 -0.52 -0.08
CA CYS A 34 6.96 0.72 0.66
C CYS A 34 7.99 1.65 -0.02
N ASN A 35 8.78 1.15 -0.98
CA ASN A 35 9.83 1.89 -1.68
C ASN A 35 10.72 2.66 -0.67
N SER A 36 10.82 3.98 -0.76
CA SER A 36 11.60 4.82 0.16
C SER A 36 10.87 5.17 1.48
N GLY A 37 9.73 4.54 1.77
CA GLY A 37 8.99 4.69 3.01
C GLY A 37 8.04 5.88 3.10
N GLY A 38 7.59 6.41 1.96
CA GLY A 38 6.74 7.60 1.96
C GLY A 38 5.45 7.45 2.77
N PHE A 39 4.77 6.32 2.68
CA PHE A 39 3.61 5.99 3.51
C PHE A 39 4.03 5.56 4.92
N SER A 40 5.03 4.68 5.04
CA SER A 40 5.54 4.20 6.33
C SER A 40 5.89 5.32 7.29
N LEU A 41 6.67 6.32 6.83
CA LEU A 41 7.12 7.45 7.66
C LEU A 41 5.92 8.29 8.14
N ASN A 42 4.92 8.52 7.28
CA ASN A 42 3.71 9.23 7.67
C ASN A 42 2.86 8.42 8.65
N ALA A 43 2.68 7.13 8.44
CA ALA A 43 1.97 6.24 9.36
C ALA A 43 2.66 6.18 10.72
N ALA A 44 3.98 6.09 10.75
CA ALA A 44 4.78 5.99 11.99
C ALA A 44 4.65 7.20 12.92
N THR A 45 4.28 8.37 12.41
CA THR A 45 4.05 9.56 13.25
C THR A 45 2.80 9.44 14.13
N VAL A 46 1.89 8.49 13.85
CA VAL A 46 0.58 8.37 14.51
C VAL A 46 0.22 6.96 14.96
N ALA A 47 0.92 5.95 14.46
CA ALA A 47 0.76 4.54 14.83
C ALA A 47 1.82 4.10 15.84
N LYS A 48 1.57 3.01 16.57
CA LYS A 48 2.55 2.47 17.51
C LYS A 48 3.68 1.70 16.83
N LYS A 49 3.37 0.98 15.76
CA LYS A 49 4.34 0.20 14.99
C LYS A 49 3.97 0.17 13.52
N VAL A 50 4.98 0.26 12.65
CA VAL A 50 4.85 0.12 11.20
C VAL A 50 5.80 -0.96 10.70
N ILE A 51 5.30 -1.85 9.85
CA ILE A 51 6.12 -2.80 9.09
C ILE A 51 6.16 -2.31 7.65
N SER A 52 7.37 -2.02 7.17
CA SER A 52 7.65 -1.62 5.79
C SER A 52 8.14 -2.83 5.00
N LEU A 53 7.31 -3.29 4.07
CA LEU A 53 7.56 -4.47 3.25
C LEU A 53 7.90 -4.08 1.81
N ASP A 54 9.04 -4.52 1.32
CA ASP A 54 9.46 -4.38 -0.07
C ASP A 54 10.37 -5.54 -0.48
N ILE A 55 10.39 -5.85 -1.76
CA ILE A 55 11.32 -6.88 -2.30
C ILE A 55 12.75 -6.35 -2.43
N SER A 56 12.92 -5.02 -2.49
CA SER A 56 14.20 -4.35 -2.71
C SER A 56 14.93 -4.05 -1.40
N PRO A 57 16.07 -4.69 -1.11
CA PRO A 57 16.88 -4.34 0.05
C PRO A 57 17.38 -2.88 0.03
N LEU A 58 17.56 -2.30 -1.17
CA LEU A 58 17.93 -0.89 -1.30
C LEU A 58 16.79 0.04 -0.88
N ALA A 59 15.56 -0.29 -1.27
CA ALA A 59 14.37 0.45 -0.84
C ALA A 59 14.25 0.46 0.69
N LEU A 60 14.42 -0.69 1.32
CA LEU A 60 14.36 -0.84 2.79
C LEU A 60 15.46 -0.06 3.51
N ARG A 61 16.70 -0.06 3.00
CA ARG A 61 17.76 0.81 3.53
C ARG A 61 17.38 2.29 3.45
N ASN A 62 16.75 2.73 2.35
CA ASN A 62 16.26 4.10 2.25
C ASN A 62 15.16 4.40 3.28
N VAL A 63 14.28 3.44 3.59
CA VAL A 63 13.29 3.57 4.68
C VAL A 63 13.99 3.80 6.02
N GLU A 64 14.99 2.97 6.34
CA GLU A 64 15.76 3.05 7.59
C GLU A 64 16.51 4.39 7.72
N ASP A 65 17.19 4.82 6.65
CA ASP A 65 17.89 6.11 6.61
C ASP A 65 16.92 7.27 6.78
N ASN A 66 15.78 7.23 6.09
CA ASN A 66 14.77 8.27 6.20
C ASN A 66 14.11 8.28 7.58
N ALA A 67 13.84 7.13 8.18
CA ALA A 67 13.33 7.01 9.55
C ALA A 67 14.30 7.66 10.54
N LYS A 68 15.59 7.31 10.46
CA LYS A 68 16.65 7.89 11.30
C LYS A 68 16.75 9.41 11.14
N LEU A 69 16.71 9.94 9.90
CA LEU A 69 16.75 11.37 9.62
C LEU A 69 15.56 12.13 10.23
N ASN A 70 14.42 11.45 10.42
CA ASN A 70 13.20 12.04 10.99
C ASN A 70 12.99 11.68 12.47
N GLY A 71 13.95 11.01 13.14
CA GLY A 71 13.81 10.59 14.53
C GLY A 71 12.69 9.57 14.77
N ILE A 72 12.39 8.73 13.78
CA ILE A 72 11.34 7.71 13.83
C ILE A 72 11.99 6.36 14.18
N GLU A 73 11.53 5.71 15.26
CA GLU A 73 12.10 4.49 15.80
C GLU A 73 11.14 3.28 15.75
N ASN A 74 9.89 3.50 15.36
CA ASN A 74 8.81 2.50 15.39
C ASN A 74 8.54 1.83 14.03
N ILE A 75 9.49 1.89 13.09
CA ILE A 75 9.44 1.19 11.82
C ILE A 75 10.33 -0.05 11.88
N THR A 76 9.80 -1.17 11.39
CA THR A 76 10.55 -2.41 11.14
C THR A 76 10.50 -2.72 9.66
N THR A 77 11.63 -3.01 9.03
CA THR A 77 11.69 -3.39 7.62
C THR A 77 11.56 -4.91 7.46
N LEU A 78 10.88 -5.33 6.40
CA LEU A 78 10.73 -6.74 6.00
C LEU A 78 11.06 -6.86 4.51
N CYS A 79 12.12 -7.62 4.19
CA CYS A 79 12.49 -7.89 2.81
C CYS A 79 11.80 -9.16 2.31
N GLY A 80 10.94 -9.02 1.29
CA GLY A 80 10.22 -10.17 0.73
C GLY A 80 9.29 -9.79 -0.40
N ASP A 81 8.83 -10.80 -1.13
CA ASP A 81 7.77 -10.63 -2.12
C ASP A 81 6.43 -10.38 -1.42
N VAL A 82 5.74 -9.30 -1.80
CA VAL A 82 4.50 -8.88 -1.13
C VAL A 82 3.40 -9.94 -1.26
N PHE A 83 3.28 -10.61 -2.41
CA PHE A 83 2.27 -11.66 -2.60
C PHE A 83 2.50 -12.82 -1.63
N ASP A 84 3.76 -13.22 -1.47
CA ASP A 84 4.13 -14.33 -0.58
C ASP A 84 3.97 -13.94 0.89
N GLU A 85 4.42 -12.74 1.28
CA GLU A 85 4.33 -12.28 2.67
C GLU A 85 2.87 -12.08 3.11
N LEU A 86 2.00 -11.53 2.25
CA LEU A 86 0.57 -11.43 2.52
C LEU A 86 -0.07 -12.82 2.74
N ARG A 87 0.32 -13.82 1.94
CA ARG A 87 -0.15 -15.20 2.10
C ARG A 87 0.35 -15.82 3.42
N LYS A 88 1.62 -15.56 3.80
CA LYS A 88 2.18 -16.00 5.09
C LYS A 88 1.44 -15.38 6.27
N PHE A 89 1.19 -14.06 6.24
CA PHE A 89 0.41 -13.39 7.29
C PHE A 89 -1.00 -13.95 7.41
N LYS A 90 -1.66 -14.20 6.27
CA LYS A 90 -2.99 -14.84 6.24
C LYS A 90 -2.95 -16.25 6.83
N ALA A 91 -1.98 -17.08 6.45
CA ALA A 91 -1.82 -18.45 6.97
C ALA A 91 -1.57 -18.46 8.49
N ALA A 92 -0.76 -17.50 8.96
CA ALA A 92 -0.48 -17.29 10.38
C ALA A 92 -1.64 -16.61 11.15
N LYS A 93 -2.77 -16.28 10.48
CA LYS A 93 -3.91 -15.52 11.05
C LYS A 93 -3.49 -14.18 11.67
N ARG A 94 -2.38 -13.61 11.20
CA ARG A 94 -1.94 -12.29 11.64
C ARG A 94 -2.85 -11.21 11.08
N GLN A 95 -3.15 -10.20 11.89
CA GLN A 95 -4.03 -9.10 11.50
C GLN A 95 -3.40 -7.76 11.84
N PHE A 96 -3.69 -6.75 11.01
CA PHE A 96 -3.21 -5.39 11.13
C PHE A 96 -4.37 -4.40 11.26
N ASP A 97 -4.16 -3.29 11.95
CA ASP A 97 -5.16 -2.22 12.04
C ASP A 97 -5.31 -1.51 10.71
N THR A 98 -4.20 -1.31 10.00
CA THR A 98 -4.20 -0.73 8.65
C THR A 98 -3.21 -1.48 7.76
N VAL A 99 -3.64 -1.77 6.53
CA VAL A 99 -2.78 -2.29 5.45
C VAL A 99 -2.77 -1.28 4.32
N ILE A 100 -1.58 -0.96 3.82
CA ILE A 100 -1.34 -0.05 2.70
C ILE A 100 -0.78 -0.86 1.53
N LEU A 101 -1.37 -0.71 0.35
CA LEU A 101 -0.95 -1.32 -0.89
C LEU A 101 -0.69 -0.23 -1.93
N ASP A 102 0.57 0.07 -2.22
CA ASP A 102 0.99 0.99 -3.28
C ASP A 102 1.88 0.27 -4.32
N PRO A 103 1.32 -0.72 -5.04
CA PRO A 103 2.09 -1.55 -5.95
C PRO A 103 2.61 -0.74 -7.15
N PRO A 104 3.71 -1.19 -7.78
CA PRO A 104 4.12 -0.68 -9.07
C PRO A 104 3.03 -0.91 -10.12
N ALA A 105 3.11 -0.23 -11.26
CA ALA A 105 2.19 -0.45 -12.36
C ALA A 105 2.27 -1.91 -12.84
N PHE A 106 1.20 -2.66 -12.65
CA PHE A 106 1.12 -4.07 -13.08
C PHE A 106 0.81 -4.20 -14.58
N CYS A 107 0.34 -3.13 -15.24
CA CYS A 107 0.23 -3.10 -16.69
C CYS A 107 0.82 -1.81 -17.26
N LYS A 108 1.57 -1.98 -18.35
CA LYS A 108 2.17 -0.89 -19.13
C LYS A 108 1.52 -0.79 -20.52
N THR A 109 0.82 -1.82 -20.94
CA THR A 109 0.12 -1.94 -22.22
C THR A 109 -1.31 -2.40 -22.01
N ALA A 110 -2.17 -2.17 -23.02
CA ALA A 110 -3.58 -2.59 -22.95
C ALA A 110 -3.72 -4.12 -22.84
N ASP A 111 -2.83 -4.88 -23.46
CA ASP A 111 -2.88 -6.34 -23.48
C ASP A 111 -2.61 -6.97 -22.10
N GLU A 112 -1.87 -6.27 -21.24
CA GLU A 112 -1.53 -6.72 -19.89
C GLU A 112 -2.64 -6.49 -18.86
N VAL A 113 -3.71 -5.75 -19.20
CA VAL A 113 -4.77 -5.34 -18.26
C VAL A 113 -5.40 -6.54 -17.54
N LYS A 114 -5.62 -7.64 -18.27
CA LYS A 114 -6.25 -8.83 -17.69
C LYS A 114 -5.39 -9.49 -16.60
N ASP A 115 -4.10 -9.55 -16.80
CA ASP A 115 -3.17 -10.13 -15.82
C ASP A 115 -2.92 -9.17 -14.66
N ALA A 116 -2.81 -7.87 -14.94
CA ALA A 116 -2.76 -6.83 -13.92
C ALA A 116 -4.01 -6.85 -13.02
N TYR A 117 -5.19 -6.99 -13.60
CA TYR A 117 -6.45 -7.13 -12.85
C TYR A 117 -6.41 -8.29 -11.86
N ARG A 118 -5.89 -9.45 -12.30
CA ARG A 118 -5.72 -10.61 -11.42
C ARG A 118 -4.74 -10.35 -10.29
N GLY A 119 -3.59 -9.70 -10.60
CA GLY A 119 -2.59 -9.34 -9.60
C GLY A 119 -3.13 -8.35 -8.56
N TYR A 120 -3.79 -7.27 -9.01
CA TYR A 120 -4.45 -6.32 -8.10
C TYR A 120 -5.51 -7.00 -7.24
N LYS A 121 -6.32 -7.89 -7.83
CA LYS A 121 -7.35 -8.63 -7.11
C LYS A 121 -6.76 -9.55 -6.04
N ASP A 122 -5.70 -10.29 -6.33
CA ASP A 122 -5.06 -11.22 -5.39
C ASP A 122 -4.52 -10.49 -4.16
N ILE A 123 -3.76 -9.40 -4.34
CA ILE A 123 -3.21 -8.65 -3.20
C ILE A 123 -4.31 -7.98 -2.38
N ASN A 124 -5.33 -7.39 -3.01
CA ASN A 124 -6.42 -6.72 -2.32
C ASN A 124 -7.29 -7.71 -1.54
N LEU A 125 -7.64 -8.86 -2.15
CA LEU A 125 -8.39 -9.93 -1.49
C LEU A 125 -7.64 -10.46 -0.26
N THR A 126 -6.34 -10.70 -0.40
CA THR A 126 -5.52 -11.21 0.70
C THR A 126 -5.36 -10.17 1.79
N ALA A 127 -5.13 -8.90 1.44
CA ALA A 127 -5.07 -7.79 2.39
C ALA A 127 -6.38 -7.62 3.17
N MET A 128 -7.54 -7.69 2.51
CA MET A 128 -8.84 -7.63 3.19
C MET A 128 -9.01 -8.71 4.26
N LYS A 129 -8.40 -9.89 4.09
CA LYS A 129 -8.45 -11.00 5.06
C LYS A 129 -7.56 -10.78 6.28
N ILE A 130 -6.51 -9.96 6.16
CA ILE A 130 -5.56 -9.68 7.24
C ILE A 130 -5.77 -8.31 7.91
N VAL A 131 -6.70 -7.50 7.44
CA VAL A 131 -7.14 -6.29 8.15
C VAL A 131 -8.09 -6.68 9.28
N LYS A 132 -7.90 -6.13 10.49
CA LYS A 132 -8.80 -6.29 11.63
C LYS A 132 -10.21 -5.79 11.32
N SER A 133 -11.21 -6.28 12.04
CA SER A 133 -12.56 -5.67 12.00
C SER A 133 -12.49 -4.22 12.47
N GLY A 134 -13.08 -3.31 11.70
CA GLY A 134 -12.98 -1.86 11.95
C GLY A 134 -11.67 -1.21 11.50
N GLY A 135 -10.72 -1.98 10.95
CA GLY A 135 -9.48 -1.46 10.40
C GLY A 135 -9.62 -0.94 8.97
N PHE A 136 -8.52 -0.47 8.39
CA PHE A 136 -8.50 0.17 7.08
C PHE A 136 -7.60 -0.57 6.08
N LEU A 137 -8.07 -0.65 4.85
CA LEU A 137 -7.25 -0.98 3.69
C LEU A 137 -7.12 0.27 2.83
N ILE A 138 -5.88 0.71 2.62
CA ILE A 138 -5.53 1.80 1.70
C ILE A 138 -4.90 1.14 0.49
N THR A 139 -5.49 1.33 -0.68
CA THR A 139 -5.01 0.67 -1.91
C THR A 139 -4.92 1.65 -3.05
N CYS A 140 -3.81 1.60 -3.78
CA CYS A 140 -3.48 2.49 -4.88
C CYS A 140 -3.32 1.72 -6.18
N SER A 141 -3.50 2.41 -7.30
CA SER A 141 -3.10 1.96 -8.63
C SER A 141 -2.45 3.11 -9.38
N CYS A 142 -1.25 2.88 -9.90
CA CYS A 142 -0.56 3.81 -10.80
C CYS A 142 -0.58 3.34 -12.27
N SER A 143 -1.37 2.31 -12.58
CA SER A 143 -1.48 1.77 -13.94
C SER A 143 -2.49 2.57 -14.75
N HIS A 144 -2.05 3.24 -15.80
CA HIS A 144 -2.92 4.05 -16.68
C HIS A 144 -4.10 3.24 -17.25
N TYR A 145 -3.88 2.01 -17.64
CA TYR A 145 -4.91 1.11 -18.20
C TYR A 145 -5.85 0.52 -17.13
N MET A 146 -5.50 0.61 -15.86
CA MET A 146 -6.39 0.25 -14.74
C MET A 146 -7.25 1.46 -14.38
N THR A 147 -8.26 1.74 -15.21
CA THR A 147 -9.18 2.86 -14.99
C THR A 147 -9.90 2.77 -13.65
N MET A 148 -10.36 3.90 -13.11
CA MET A 148 -11.08 3.93 -11.84
C MET A 148 -12.28 2.97 -11.80
N PRO A 149 -13.19 2.94 -12.83
CA PRO A 149 -14.30 1.98 -12.82
C PRO A 149 -13.84 0.52 -12.79
N LEU A 150 -12.74 0.20 -13.50
CA LEU A 150 -12.20 -1.15 -13.53
C LEU A 150 -11.58 -1.53 -12.18
N PHE A 151 -10.89 -0.59 -11.54
CA PHE A 151 -10.31 -0.78 -10.21
C PHE A 151 -11.38 -0.96 -9.14
N GLU A 152 -12.44 -0.15 -9.16
CA GLU A 152 -13.59 -0.30 -8.26
C GLU A 152 -14.30 -1.64 -8.44
N LYS A 153 -14.52 -2.07 -9.70
CA LYS A 153 -15.09 -3.39 -9.99
C LYS A 153 -14.23 -4.50 -9.38
N MET A 154 -12.92 -4.43 -9.56
CA MET A 154 -11.96 -5.38 -8.99
C MET A 154 -12.05 -5.42 -7.45
N LEU A 155 -12.12 -4.25 -6.80
CA LEU A 155 -12.24 -4.18 -5.33
C LEU A 155 -13.57 -4.78 -4.83
N ILE A 156 -14.68 -4.57 -5.53
CA ILE A 156 -15.98 -5.18 -5.20
C ILE A 156 -15.89 -6.71 -5.30
N GLU A 157 -15.27 -7.24 -6.35
CA GLU A 157 -15.07 -8.68 -6.50
C GLU A 157 -14.17 -9.25 -5.39
N ALA A 158 -13.04 -8.58 -5.11
CA ALA A 158 -12.14 -8.96 -4.02
C ALA A 158 -12.85 -8.97 -2.65
N ALA A 159 -13.68 -7.97 -2.37
CA ALA A 159 -14.46 -7.87 -1.14
C ALA A 159 -15.44 -9.05 -1.00
N ARG A 160 -16.20 -9.36 -2.06
CA ARG A 160 -17.11 -10.51 -2.07
C ARG A 160 -16.38 -11.82 -1.81
N GLU A 161 -15.28 -12.07 -2.50
CA GLU A 161 -14.49 -13.30 -2.35
C GLU A 161 -13.72 -13.36 -1.02
N SER A 162 -13.45 -12.22 -0.40
CA SER A 162 -12.85 -12.20 0.94
C SER A 162 -13.80 -12.67 2.03
N GLY A 163 -15.11 -12.62 1.79
CA GLY A 163 -16.16 -12.86 2.79
C GLY A 163 -16.28 -11.74 3.82
N ARG A 164 -15.72 -10.54 3.54
CA ARG A 164 -15.72 -9.39 4.45
C ARG A 164 -16.68 -8.31 3.96
N THR A 165 -17.35 -7.64 4.91
CA THR A 165 -18.09 -6.41 4.61
C THR A 165 -17.12 -5.24 4.55
N VAL A 166 -17.01 -4.63 3.38
CA VAL A 166 -16.09 -3.51 3.11
C VAL A 166 -16.90 -2.29 2.67
N ARG A 167 -16.49 -1.10 3.13
CA ARG A 167 -17.07 0.18 2.71
C ARG A 167 -15.96 1.07 2.16
N SER A 168 -16.18 1.68 1.00
CA SER A 168 -15.33 2.78 0.53
C SER A 168 -15.61 4.01 1.39
N VAL A 169 -14.58 4.56 2.01
CA VAL A 169 -14.69 5.74 2.89
C VAL A 169 -14.07 6.99 2.29
N GLU A 170 -13.13 6.83 1.36
CA GLU A 170 -12.50 7.93 0.64
C GLU A 170 -11.92 7.44 -0.69
N VAL A 171 -12.05 8.24 -1.72
CA VAL A 171 -11.43 8.03 -3.03
C VAL A 171 -10.62 9.28 -3.36
N LYS A 172 -9.34 9.10 -3.69
CA LYS A 172 -8.43 10.18 -4.09
C LYS A 172 -7.75 9.85 -5.41
N THR A 173 -7.45 10.89 -6.15
CA THR A 173 -6.58 10.84 -7.33
C THR A 173 -5.20 11.41 -6.99
N GLN A 174 -4.37 11.68 -7.99
CA GLN A 174 -3.10 12.36 -7.80
C GLN A 174 -3.28 13.77 -7.21
N ALA A 175 -2.19 14.29 -6.63
CA ALA A 175 -2.19 15.63 -6.07
C ALA A 175 -2.54 16.69 -7.14
N PRO A 176 -3.24 17.78 -6.77
CA PRO A 176 -3.69 18.82 -7.72
C PRO A 176 -2.57 19.51 -8.50
N ASP A 177 -1.35 19.52 -7.95
CA ASP A 177 -0.15 20.03 -8.62
C ASP A 177 0.44 19.04 -9.67
N HIS A 178 -0.18 17.87 -9.82
CA HIS A 178 0.12 16.86 -10.84
C HIS A 178 -1.17 16.44 -11.56
N PRO A 179 -1.79 17.32 -12.36
CA PRO A 179 -3.04 17.00 -13.04
C PRO A 179 -2.83 15.91 -14.09
N SER A 180 -3.83 15.03 -14.25
CA SER A 180 -3.90 14.12 -15.41
C SER A 180 -4.30 14.92 -16.65
N LEU A 181 -3.58 14.73 -17.73
CA LEU A 181 -3.92 15.22 -19.06
C LEU A 181 -4.94 14.30 -19.72
#